data_b8c7863715ea029dfc2b1d6b9e015313
#
_entry.id   b8c7863715ea029dfc2b1d6b9e015313
#
_cell.length_a   1.000
_cell.length_b   1.000
_cell.length_c   1.000
_cell.angle_alpha   90.00
_cell.angle_beta   90.00
_cell.angle_gamma   90.00
#
_symmetry.space_group_name_H-M   'P 1'
#
loop_
_entity.id
_entity.type
_entity.pdbx_description
1 polymer ?
#
loop_
_entity_poly.entity_id
_entity_poly.type
_entity_poly.pdbx_seq_one_letter_code
_entity_poly.pdbx_strand_id
1 'polypeptide(L)'
;MKKLLFLVIALSAFTVNAQSKKECEDLLKAEKHVAENIKMYTGVWDKIFNQRDIDQVNDQNFATDVILLGQKENIRSQGIEGFKKSFNYYLTTFSDIKFTFIDVWGHGDKLVKHWNFKGTHTATGKSMNLSGVTLVKMKDGKIIEEQDFDDNLWYNQQLGNYLVK
;
A
#
# COMPACT_ATOMS: atom_id res chain seq x y z
N MET A 1 40.43 -2.63 -46.12
CA MET A 1 39.55 -3.49 -45.34
C MET A 1 39.79 -3.44 -43.84
N LYS A 2 41.02 -3.50 -43.32
CA LYS A 2 41.29 -3.45 -41.85
C LYS A 2 40.81 -2.17 -41.15
N LYS A 3 40.90 -0.98 -41.78
CA LYS A 3 40.47 0.29 -41.20
C LYS A 3 38.93 0.41 -41.04
N LEU A 4 38.18 -0.23 -41.96
CA LEU A 4 36.69 -0.23 -41.89
C LEU A 4 36.19 -1.12 -40.74
N LEU A 5 36.88 -2.23 -40.46
CA LEU A 5 36.56 -3.14 -39.39
C LEU A 5 36.72 -2.50 -38.00
N PHE A 6 37.77 -1.69 -37.81
CA PHE A 6 37.98 -0.94 -36.56
C PHE A 6 36.91 0.14 -36.28
N LEU A 7 36.41 0.78 -37.35
CA LEU A 7 35.37 1.79 -37.24
C LEU A 7 34.02 1.18 -36.79
N VAL A 8 33.68 0.00 -37.32
CA VAL A 8 32.43 -0.71 -36.96
C VAL A 8 32.48 -1.21 -35.50
N ILE A 9 33.62 -1.71 -35.05
CA ILE A 9 33.79 -2.17 -33.64
C ILE A 9 33.72 -0.98 -32.68
N ALA A 10 34.31 0.17 -33.04
CA ALA A 10 34.24 1.36 -32.20
C ALA A 10 32.81 1.91 -32.11
N LEU A 11 32.04 1.96 -33.19
CA LEU A 11 30.63 2.37 -33.17
C LEU A 11 29.76 1.42 -32.32
N SER A 12 29.96 0.12 -32.42
CA SER A 12 29.21 -0.86 -31.61
C SER A 12 29.48 -0.74 -30.10
N ALA A 13 30.72 -0.46 -29.71
CA ALA A 13 31.09 -0.24 -28.31
C ALA A 13 30.44 1.03 -27.74
N PHE A 14 30.30 2.11 -28.50
CA PHE A 14 29.61 3.31 -28.07
C PHE A 14 28.11 3.11 -27.91
N THR A 15 27.47 2.35 -28.77
CA THR A 15 26.01 2.08 -28.67
C THR A 15 25.68 1.21 -27.47
N VAL A 16 26.47 0.18 -27.16
CA VAL A 16 26.28 -0.68 -25.97
C VAL A 16 26.45 0.11 -24.69
N ASN A 17 27.46 0.97 -24.58
CA ASN A 17 27.65 1.80 -23.39
C ASN A 17 26.54 2.85 -23.20
N ALA A 18 26.03 3.43 -24.28
CA ALA A 18 24.93 4.39 -24.21
C ALA A 18 23.61 3.72 -23.78
N GLN A 19 23.36 2.51 -24.27
CA GLN A 19 22.17 1.73 -23.90
C GLN A 19 22.21 1.31 -22.44
N SER A 20 23.34 0.79 -21.94
CA SER A 20 23.50 0.40 -20.52
C SER A 20 23.35 1.60 -19.57
N LYS A 21 23.86 2.78 -19.95
CA LYS A 21 23.68 3.99 -19.14
C LYS A 21 22.22 4.42 -19.06
N LYS A 22 21.49 4.40 -20.16
CA LYS A 22 20.07 4.72 -20.20
C LYS A 22 19.24 3.74 -19.38
N GLU A 23 19.50 2.43 -19.49
CA GLU A 23 18.82 1.40 -18.70
C GLU A 23 19.05 1.62 -17.18
N CYS A 24 20.27 1.97 -16.78
CA CYS A 24 20.58 2.28 -15.39
C CYS A 24 19.82 3.52 -14.89
N GLU A 25 19.75 4.59 -15.70
CA GLU A 25 19.00 5.80 -15.38
C GLU A 25 17.49 5.50 -15.25
N ASP A 26 16.94 4.66 -16.13
CA ASP A 26 15.53 4.28 -16.09
C ASP A 26 15.20 3.42 -14.87
N LEU A 27 16.10 2.50 -14.48
CA LEU A 27 15.98 1.72 -13.25
C LEU A 27 16.00 2.62 -12.00
N LEU A 28 16.95 3.56 -11.92
CA LEU A 28 17.02 4.50 -10.80
C LEU A 28 15.76 5.38 -10.68
N LYS A 29 15.18 5.80 -11.81
CA LYS A 29 13.90 6.54 -11.80
C LYS A 29 12.75 5.66 -11.31
N ALA A 30 12.70 4.40 -11.74
CA ALA A 30 11.68 3.46 -11.30
C ALA A 30 11.78 3.18 -9.79
N GLU A 31 12.98 2.97 -9.27
CA GLU A 31 13.21 2.79 -7.83
C GLU A 31 12.80 4.02 -7.02
N LYS A 32 13.17 5.21 -7.49
CA LYS A 32 12.78 6.47 -6.85
C LYS A 32 11.26 6.63 -6.82
N HIS A 33 10.57 6.34 -7.91
CA HIS A 33 9.12 6.40 -7.99
C HIS A 33 8.45 5.46 -6.97
N VAL A 34 8.93 4.22 -6.86
CA VAL A 34 8.43 3.26 -5.86
C VAL A 34 8.68 3.78 -4.44
N ALA A 35 9.86 4.32 -4.16
CA ALA A 35 10.19 4.86 -2.84
C ALA A 35 9.29 6.06 -2.47
N GLU A 36 8.98 6.94 -3.43
CA GLU A 36 8.04 8.05 -3.23
C GLU A 36 6.61 7.55 -2.95
N ASN A 37 6.14 6.55 -3.70
CA ASN A 37 4.85 5.91 -3.46
C ASN A 37 4.78 5.27 -2.07
N ILE A 38 5.79 4.51 -1.65
CA ILE A 38 5.87 3.90 -0.31
C ILE A 38 5.84 4.98 0.79
N LYS A 39 6.64 6.04 0.64
CA LYS A 39 6.69 7.13 1.61
C LYS A 39 5.33 7.83 1.76
N MET A 40 4.68 8.15 0.65
CA MET A 40 3.34 8.76 0.67
C MET A 40 2.35 7.82 1.35
N TYR A 41 2.27 6.59 0.90
CA TYR A 41 1.36 5.57 1.38
C TYR A 41 1.49 5.32 2.88
N THR A 42 2.70 5.06 3.35
CA THR A 42 2.95 4.82 4.78
C THR A 42 2.67 6.04 5.63
N GLY A 43 3.01 7.23 5.15
CA GLY A 43 2.74 8.49 5.86
C GLY A 43 1.25 8.77 6.01
N VAL A 44 0.45 8.49 5.00
CA VAL A 44 -1.02 8.64 5.05
C VAL A 44 -1.62 7.68 6.08
N TRP A 45 -1.28 6.40 6.03
CA TRP A 45 -1.84 5.40 6.94
C TRP A 45 -1.36 5.55 8.38
N ASP A 46 -0.12 6.03 8.61
CA ASP A 46 0.35 6.39 9.96
C ASP A 46 -0.51 7.50 10.57
N LYS A 47 -0.81 8.54 9.80
CA LYS A 47 -1.68 9.62 10.26
C LYS A 47 -3.10 9.14 10.54
N ILE A 48 -3.68 8.33 9.65
CA ILE A 48 -5.05 7.83 9.82
C ILE A 48 -5.16 7.03 11.13
N PHE A 49 -4.30 6.04 11.35
CA PHE A 49 -4.43 5.15 12.49
C PHE A 49 -3.74 5.62 13.75
N ASN A 50 -2.48 6.02 13.69
CA ASN A 50 -1.70 6.34 14.89
C ASN A 50 -1.96 7.76 15.39
N GLN A 51 -2.33 8.69 14.49
CA GLN A 51 -2.70 10.07 14.84
C GLN A 51 -4.22 10.28 14.82
N ARG A 52 -5.00 9.26 14.42
CA ARG A 52 -6.47 9.25 14.34
C ARG A 52 -7.03 10.35 13.42
N ASP A 53 -6.28 10.69 12.38
CA ASP A 53 -6.62 11.71 11.41
C ASP A 53 -7.30 11.10 10.17
N ILE A 54 -8.62 10.91 10.26
CA ILE A 54 -9.41 10.34 9.15
C ILE A 54 -9.50 11.29 7.94
N ASP A 55 -9.21 12.58 8.11
CA ASP A 55 -9.25 13.55 7.02
C ASP A 55 -8.09 13.40 6.04
N GLN A 56 -7.11 12.55 6.34
CA GLN A 56 -6.14 12.08 5.35
C GLN A 56 -6.79 11.27 4.20
N VAL A 57 -7.99 10.71 4.40
CA VAL A 57 -8.80 10.13 3.31
C VAL A 57 -9.48 11.27 2.56
N ASN A 58 -8.76 11.84 1.61
CA ASN A 58 -9.17 12.99 0.81
C ASN A 58 -8.67 12.85 -0.64
N ASP A 59 -9.07 13.78 -1.50
CA ASP A 59 -8.72 13.77 -2.92
C ASP A 59 -7.25 14.10 -3.24
N GLN A 60 -6.48 14.52 -2.25
CA GLN A 60 -5.02 14.67 -2.39
C GLN A 60 -4.30 13.33 -2.31
N ASN A 61 -4.76 12.44 -1.43
CA ASN A 61 -4.12 11.16 -1.14
C ASN A 61 -4.78 9.96 -1.84
N PHE A 62 -6.08 10.07 -2.14
CA PHE A 62 -6.89 8.99 -2.72
C PHE A 62 -7.57 9.47 -4.02
N ALA A 63 -7.80 8.55 -4.94
CA ALA A 63 -8.67 8.82 -6.07
C ALA A 63 -10.12 9.02 -5.58
N THR A 64 -10.88 9.86 -6.27
CA THR A 64 -12.28 10.14 -5.90
C THR A 64 -13.17 8.89 -5.97
N ASP A 65 -12.81 7.94 -6.80
CA ASP A 65 -13.46 6.65 -7.03
C ASP A 65 -12.70 5.46 -6.41
N VAL A 66 -11.82 5.72 -5.44
CA VAL A 66 -11.02 4.68 -4.76
C VAL A 66 -11.87 3.49 -4.32
N ILE A 67 -11.31 2.28 -4.44
CA ILE A 67 -12.01 1.03 -4.14
C ILE A 67 -11.30 0.27 -3.03
N LEU A 68 -12.07 -0.19 -2.03
CA LEU A 68 -11.63 -1.19 -1.05
C LEU A 68 -12.27 -2.53 -1.40
N LEU A 69 -11.44 -3.52 -1.69
CA LEU A 69 -11.86 -4.89 -1.97
C LEU A 69 -11.72 -5.77 -0.73
N GLY A 70 -12.63 -6.71 -0.61
CA GLY A 70 -12.49 -7.83 0.33
C GLY A 70 -11.68 -8.97 -0.27
N GLN A 71 -11.41 -9.99 0.54
CA GLN A 71 -10.62 -11.18 0.15
C GLN A 71 -11.18 -11.92 -1.08
N LYS A 72 -12.48 -11.83 -1.33
CA LYS A 72 -13.16 -12.45 -2.48
C LYS A 72 -13.37 -11.48 -3.65
N GLU A 73 -12.53 -10.42 -3.72
CA GLU A 73 -12.62 -9.36 -4.73
C GLU A 73 -13.99 -8.63 -4.77
N ASN A 74 -14.81 -8.82 -3.75
CA ASN A 74 -16.05 -8.06 -3.61
C ASN A 74 -15.74 -6.63 -3.13
N ILE A 75 -16.43 -5.65 -3.69
CA ILE A 75 -16.32 -4.24 -3.26
C ILE A 75 -16.90 -4.10 -1.86
N ARG A 76 -16.05 -3.72 -0.88
CA ARG A 76 -16.44 -3.41 0.50
C ARG A 76 -16.82 -1.95 0.66
N SER A 77 -16.08 -1.07 -0.01
CA SER A 77 -16.42 0.36 -0.10
C SER A 77 -15.88 0.97 -1.37
N GLN A 78 -16.50 2.07 -1.80
CA GLN A 78 -16.11 2.81 -2.98
C GLN A 78 -16.23 4.31 -2.74
N GLY A 79 -15.29 5.06 -3.32
CA GLY A 79 -15.17 6.49 -3.20
C GLY A 79 -14.64 6.95 -1.84
N ILE A 80 -14.27 8.23 -1.77
CA ILE A 80 -13.65 8.83 -0.57
C ILE A 80 -14.55 8.66 0.66
N GLU A 81 -15.84 8.95 0.55
CA GLU A 81 -16.77 8.85 1.68
C GLU A 81 -16.97 7.40 2.14
N GLY A 82 -17.02 6.44 1.20
CA GLY A 82 -17.07 5.02 1.53
C GLY A 82 -15.81 4.55 2.27
N PHE A 83 -14.65 5.01 1.83
CA PHE A 83 -13.36 4.75 2.48
C PHE A 83 -13.30 5.36 3.88
N LYS A 84 -13.65 6.66 4.03
CA LYS A 84 -13.73 7.32 5.33
C LYS A 84 -14.62 6.54 6.30
N LYS A 85 -15.82 6.15 5.88
CA LYS A 85 -16.75 5.39 6.71
C LYS A 85 -16.14 4.05 7.14
N SER A 86 -15.50 3.31 6.23
CA SER A 86 -14.90 2.01 6.52
C SER A 86 -13.78 2.10 7.56
N PHE A 87 -12.91 3.09 7.44
CA PHE A 87 -11.77 3.23 8.36
C PHE A 87 -12.11 3.98 9.63
N ASN A 88 -13.05 4.93 9.60
CA ASN A 88 -13.56 5.57 10.80
C ASN A 88 -14.25 4.56 11.75
N TYR A 89 -14.80 3.47 11.22
CA TYR A 89 -15.29 2.37 12.03
C TYR A 89 -14.20 1.85 12.99
N TYR A 90 -12.99 1.59 12.50
CA TYR A 90 -11.89 1.14 13.35
C TYR A 90 -11.48 2.20 14.37
N LEU A 91 -11.42 3.48 13.96
CA LEU A 91 -11.06 4.59 14.86
C LEU A 91 -12.07 4.78 15.98
N THR A 92 -13.36 4.53 15.75
CA THR A 92 -14.42 4.66 16.75
C THR A 92 -14.60 3.40 17.60
N THR A 93 -14.29 2.23 17.03
CA THR A 93 -14.49 0.93 17.69
C THR A 93 -13.33 0.56 18.61
N PHE A 94 -12.12 1.04 18.32
CA PHE A 94 -10.93 0.71 19.09
C PHE A 94 -10.30 1.95 19.72
N SER A 95 -9.93 1.85 21.01
CA SER A 95 -9.03 2.78 21.69
C SER A 95 -7.58 2.34 21.51
N ASP A 96 -6.61 3.19 21.93
CA ASP A 96 -5.17 2.88 21.99
C ASP A 96 -4.63 2.14 20.74
N ILE A 97 -5.13 2.54 19.58
CA ILE A 97 -4.70 1.95 18.30
C ILE A 97 -3.21 2.15 18.11
N LYS A 98 -2.53 1.05 17.79
CA LYS A 98 -1.16 1.04 17.29
C LYS A 98 -1.13 0.28 15.98
N PHE A 99 -0.93 1.01 14.90
CA PHE A 99 -0.73 0.45 13.56
C PHE A 99 0.76 0.42 13.23
N THR A 100 1.26 -0.71 12.80
CA THR A 100 2.69 -0.90 12.50
C THR A 100 2.85 -1.48 11.10
N PHE A 101 3.66 -0.83 10.28
CA PHE A 101 4.15 -1.43 9.05
C PHE A 101 5.29 -2.40 9.42
N ILE A 102 5.09 -3.68 9.14
CA ILE A 102 6.13 -4.70 9.33
C ILE A 102 7.07 -4.64 8.13
N ASP A 103 6.49 -4.56 6.93
CA ASP A 103 7.21 -4.40 5.68
C ASP A 103 6.32 -3.74 4.62
N VAL A 104 6.91 -2.94 3.73
CA VAL A 104 6.23 -2.36 2.56
C VAL A 104 7.20 -2.37 1.39
N TRP A 105 6.80 -3.01 0.31
CA TRP A 105 7.58 -3.07 -0.90
C TRP A 105 6.66 -2.97 -2.13
N GLY A 106 7.25 -2.77 -3.32
CA GLY A 106 6.44 -2.63 -4.51
C GLY A 106 7.23 -2.59 -5.80
N HIS A 107 6.49 -2.44 -6.89
CA HIS A 107 7.03 -2.23 -8.22
C HIS A 107 6.10 -1.30 -9.01
N GLY A 108 6.65 -0.20 -9.54
CA GLY A 108 5.87 0.84 -10.21
C GLY A 108 4.77 1.39 -9.29
N ASP A 109 3.53 1.28 -9.71
CA ASP A 109 2.34 1.74 -9.01
C ASP A 109 1.63 0.66 -8.18
N LYS A 110 2.30 -0.46 -7.92
CA LYS A 110 1.77 -1.55 -7.09
C LYS A 110 2.62 -1.71 -5.84
N LEU A 111 1.96 -1.69 -4.67
CA LEU A 111 2.61 -1.94 -3.39
C LEU A 111 1.99 -3.15 -2.71
N VAL A 112 2.78 -3.75 -1.82
CA VAL A 112 2.33 -4.75 -0.86
C VAL A 112 2.70 -4.24 0.52
N LYS A 113 1.70 -4.13 1.39
CA LYS A 113 1.84 -3.72 2.79
C LYS A 113 1.65 -4.95 3.69
N HIS A 114 2.65 -5.34 4.46
CA HIS A 114 2.50 -6.25 5.59
C HIS A 114 2.39 -5.42 6.86
N TRP A 115 1.31 -5.60 7.61
CA TRP A 115 0.96 -4.75 8.73
C TRP A 115 0.51 -5.52 9.98
N ASN A 116 0.58 -4.84 11.12
CA ASN A 116 -0.03 -5.28 12.37
C ASN A 116 -0.88 -4.14 12.96
N PHE A 117 -2.07 -4.48 13.40
CA PHE A 117 -3.02 -3.62 14.11
C PHE A 117 -3.21 -4.12 15.52
N LYS A 118 -3.05 -3.25 16.50
CA LYS A 118 -3.38 -3.49 17.91
C LYS A 118 -4.33 -2.40 18.40
N GLY A 119 -5.20 -2.75 19.33
CA GLY A 119 -6.11 -1.82 19.98
C GLY A 119 -7.00 -2.53 20.96
N THR A 120 -7.74 -1.78 21.79
CA THR A 120 -8.72 -2.30 22.72
C THR A 120 -10.12 -1.98 22.22
N HIS A 121 -10.96 -3.00 22.06
CA HIS A 121 -12.35 -2.82 21.64
C HIS A 121 -13.14 -2.08 22.72
N THR A 122 -13.63 -0.88 22.42
CA THR A 122 -14.18 0.06 23.39
C THR A 122 -15.41 -0.48 24.15
N ALA A 123 -16.28 -1.21 23.45
CA ALA A 123 -17.52 -1.72 24.04
C ALA A 123 -17.32 -2.94 24.96
N THR A 124 -16.25 -3.72 24.78
CA THR A 124 -16.04 -4.98 25.52
C THR A 124 -14.76 -5.01 26.34
N GLY A 125 -13.86 -4.05 26.16
CA GLY A 125 -12.54 -4.03 26.80
C GLY A 125 -11.58 -5.11 26.30
N LYS A 126 -11.93 -5.85 25.24
CA LYS A 126 -11.09 -6.93 24.71
C LYS A 126 -9.95 -6.37 23.85
N SER A 127 -8.77 -6.90 24.08
CA SER A 127 -7.60 -6.55 23.25
C SER A 127 -7.66 -7.22 21.89
N MET A 128 -7.28 -6.48 20.87
CA MET A 128 -7.11 -6.93 19.48
C MET A 128 -5.64 -6.91 19.10
N ASN A 129 -5.19 -7.98 18.43
CA ASN A 129 -3.88 -8.04 17.79
C ASN A 129 -4.05 -8.82 16.48
N LEU A 130 -4.06 -8.10 15.38
CA LEU A 130 -4.31 -8.65 14.05
C LEU A 130 -3.18 -8.26 13.11
N SER A 131 -2.72 -9.20 12.30
CA SER A 131 -1.81 -8.94 11.18
C SER A 131 -2.48 -9.25 9.87
N GLY A 132 -2.07 -8.56 8.83
CA GLY A 132 -2.59 -8.78 7.50
C GLY A 132 -1.65 -8.26 6.41
N VAL A 133 -2.05 -8.54 5.18
CA VAL A 133 -1.40 -8.04 3.97
C VAL A 133 -2.42 -7.26 3.15
N THR A 134 -2.01 -6.11 2.62
CA THR A 134 -2.83 -5.34 1.69
C THR A 134 -2.11 -5.24 0.35
N LEU A 135 -2.81 -5.57 -0.71
CA LEU A 135 -2.41 -5.24 -2.07
C LEU A 135 -2.91 -3.83 -2.40
N VAL A 136 -2.03 -2.99 -2.93
CA VAL A 136 -2.32 -1.58 -3.20
C VAL A 136 -2.05 -1.28 -4.66
N LYS A 137 -2.95 -0.56 -5.29
CA LYS A 137 -2.70 0.09 -6.58
C LYS A 137 -2.72 1.60 -6.39
N MET A 138 -1.76 2.23 -7.02
CA MET A 138 -1.62 3.68 -7.04
C MET A 138 -1.72 4.20 -8.47
N LYS A 139 -2.00 5.47 -8.62
CA LYS A 139 -1.94 6.19 -9.88
C LYS A 139 -1.72 7.67 -9.61
N ASP A 140 -0.78 8.28 -10.31
CA ASP A 140 -0.46 9.70 -10.19
C ASP A 140 -0.23 10.14 -8.72
N GLY A 141 0.45 9.28 -7.93
CA GLY A 141 0.74 9.52 -6.52
C GLY A 141 -0.46 9.37 -5.58
N LYS A 142 -1.59 8.82 -6.04
CA LYS A 142 -2.81 8.60 -5.23
C LYS A 142 -3.12 7.11 -5.10
N ILE A 143 -3.73 6.74 -4.00
CA ILE A 143 -4.26 5.39 -3.78
C ILE A 143 -5.56 5.25 -4.56
N ILE A 144 -5.65 4.24 -5.46
CA ILE A 144 -6.83 3.98 -6.28
C ILE A 144 -7.57 2.70 -5.88
N GLU A 145 -6.86 1.74 -5.30
CA GLU A 145 -7.43 0.46 -4.89
C GLU A 145 -6.61 -0.14 -3.74
N GLU A 146 -7.30 -0.71 -2.78
CA GLU A 146 -6.73 -1.58 -1.75
C GLU A 146 -7.50 -2.88 -1.67
N GLN A 147 -6.79 -3.99 -1.41
CA GLN A 147 -7.37 -5.28 -1.14
C GLN A 147 -6.73 -5.88 0.11
N ASP A 148 -7.53 -6.01 1.18
CA ASP A 148 -7.07 -6.52 2.46
C ASP A 148 -7.22 -8.04 2.56
N PHE A 149 -6.16 -8.67 3.10
CA PHE A 149 -6.12 -10.08 3.48
C PHE A 149 -5.72 -10.17 4.95
N ASP A 150 -6.69 -10.53 5.78
CA ASP A 150 -6.52 -10.70 7.21
C ASP A 150 -7.27 -11.94 7.70
N ASP A 151 -6.97 -12.40 8.91
CA ASP A 151 -7.65 -13.54 9.51
C ASP A 151 -8.96 -13.09 10.19
N ASN A 152 -10.05 -13.09 9.42
CA ASN A 152 -11.38 -12.75 9.90
C ASN A 152 -11.87 -13.70 11.02
N LEU A 153 -11.45 -14.96 11.02
CA LEU A 153 -11.80 -15.89 12.08
C LEU A 153 -11.12 -15.48 13.38
N TRP A 154 -9.81 -15.21 13.33
CA TRP A 154 -9.04 -14.76 14.48
C TRP A 154 -9.53 -13.41 14.99
N TYR A 155 -9.87 -12.46 14.09
CA TYR A 155 -10.50 -11.18 14.43
C TYR A 155 -11.76 -11.41 15.28
N ASN A 156 -12.69 -12.23 14.83
CA ASN A 156 -13.93 -12.51 15.51
C ASN A 156 -13.72 -13.25 16.86
N GLN A 157 -12.80 -14.20 16.92
CA GLN A 157 -12.46 -14.92 18.14
C GLN A 157 -11.92 -14.01 19.24
N GLN A 158 -11.04 -13.09 18.91
CA GLN A 158 -10.52 -12.09 19.85
C GLN A 158 -11.64 -11.22 20.43
N LEU A 159 -12.65 -10.85 19.64
CA LEU A 159 -13.82 -10.11 20.10
C LEU A 159 -14.83 -10.98 20.86
N GLY A 160 -14.65 -12.30 20.85
CA GLY A 160 -15.54 -13.25 21.52
C GLY A 160 -16.79 -13.60 20.67
N ASN A 161 -16.74 -13.31 19.40
CA ASN A 161 -17.75 -13.76 18.46
C ASN A 161 -17.42 -15.20 18.05
N TYR A 162 -18.12 -16.18 18.62
CA TYR A 162 -17.97 -17.56 18.21
C TYR A 162 -18.83 -17.79 16.97
N LEU A 163 -18.23 -18.29 15.90
CA LEU A 163 -19.00 -18.78 14.76
C LEU A 163 -19.80 -19.98 15.26
N VAL A 164 -21.10 -19.80 15.43
CA VAL A 164 -22.02 -20.92 15.64
C VAL A 164 -22.04 -21.72 14.34
N LYS A 165 -21.69 -23.00 14.42
CA LYS A 165 -21.77 -23.93 13.28
C LYS A 165 -23.23 -24.19 12.93
#